data_93cae249b6ea482835b6fcda5017cf9c
#
_entry.id   93cae249b6ea482835b6fcda5017cf9c
#
_cell.length_a   1.000
_cell.length_b   1.000
_cell.length_c   1.000
_cell.angle_alpha   90.00
_cell.angle_beta   90.00
_cell.angle_gamma   90.00
#
_symmetry.space_group_name_H-M   'P 1'
#
loop_
_entity.id
_entity.type
_entity.pdbx_description
1 polymer ?
#
loop_
_entity_poly.entity_id
_entity_poly.type
_entity_poly.pdbx_seq_one_letter_code
_entity_poly.pdbx_strand_id
1 'polypeptide(L)'
;MVAAILERPNADVAGSRLAIEAVSHAFDIRGTALPVLDRISLDVAPGGFVALLGPSGCGKSTLLRLVAGLEPPGAGRIAVDGRRVEGPDPSRLLVFQDPTLYPWRTVQGNVRLGLEARGVAKPDRAAKVEAALRLVGLDGFAEVFPHQLSGGMAQRAALARALVNAPRLLLLDEPLGKLDALTRLALQAEILRLWQETRFTTLLVTHDVEEALVLAERVIVLSDRPAAIRADLPVDLPYPRHRDDPELVRLRRTILGILGQPI
;
A
#
# COMPACT_ATOMS: atom_id res chain seq x y z
N MET A 1 20.76 -11.58 2.38
CA MET A 1 19.86 -12.49 3.17
C MET A 1 18.38 -12.25 2.94
N VAL A 2 17.95 -11.02 2.65
CA VAL A 2 16.54 -10.68 2.28
C VAL A 2 16.20 -11.08 0.84
N ALA A 3 17.18 -11.19 -0.06
CA ALA A 3 17.00 -11.69 -1.43
C ALA A 3 16.35 -13.10 -1.50
N ALA A 4 16.43 -13.89 -0.44
CA ALA A 4 15.84 -15.22 -0.38
C ALA A 4 14.30 -15.22 -0.18
N ILE A 5 13.69 -14.11 0.29
CA ILE A 5 12.22 -13.99 0.40
C ILE A 5 11.62 -13.78 -0.99
N LEU A 6 12.38 -13.08 -1.82
CA LEU A 6 11.98 -12.59 -3.12
C LEU A 6 12.85 -13.25 -4.19
N GLU A 7 12.85 -14.59 -4.27
CA GLU A 7 13.38 -15.24 -5.48
C GLU A 7 12.68 -14.58 -6.67
N ARG A 8 13.48 -13.83 -7.44
CA ARG A 8 13.04 -13.09 -8.63
C ARG A 8 12.33 -14.05 -9.57
N PRO A 9 11.03 -13.86 -9.87
CA PRO A 9 10.53 -14.38 -11.12
C PRO A 9 11.22 -13.55 -12.21
N ASN A 10 12.00 -14.17 -13.06
CA ASN A 10 12.67 -13.61 -14.22
C ASN A 10 12.99 -12.10 -14.17
N ALA A 11 14.25 -11.74 -14.42
CA ALA A 11 14.85 -10.42 -14.24
C ALA A 11 14.22 -9.24 -15.02
N ASP A 12 13.06 -9.40 -15.67
CA ASP A 12 12.59 -8.42 -16.65
C ASP A 12 11.47 -7.47 -16.19
N VAL A 13 10.69 -7.72 -15.15
CA VAL A 13 9.72 -6.70 -14.65
C VAL A 13 9.35 -6.95 -13.19
N ALA A 14 9.93 -6.23 -12.27
CA ALA A 14 9.65 -6.36 -10.84
C ALA A 14 8.27 -5.78 -10.43
N GLY A 15 7.78 -4.72 -11.08
CA GLY A 15 6.49 -4.05 -10.83
C GLY A 15 5.48 -4.23 -11.96
N SER A 16 4.25 -3.84 -11.71
CA SER A 16 3.18 -3.77 -12.70
C SER A 16 2.83 -2.33 -13.04
N ARG A 17 2.51 -2.03 -14.30
CA ARG A 17 1.91 -0.74 -14.66
C ARG A 17 0.46 -0.71 -14.18
N LEU A 18 0.07 0.35 -13.48
CA LEU A 18 -1.31 0.61 -13.11
C LEU A 18 -1.84 1.80 -13.91
N ALA A 19 -2.92 1.59 -14.67
CA ALA A 19 -3.65 2.64 -15.37
C ALA A 19 -5.07 2.76 -14.81
N ILE A 20 -5.44 3.94 -14.36
CA ILE A 20 -6.77 4.32 -13.89
C ILE A 20 -7.28 5.39 -14.88
N GLU A 21 -8.40 5.14 -15.55
CA GLU A 21 -8.89 5.98 -16.64
C GLU A 21 -10.31 6.45 -16.36
N ALA A 22 -10.46 7.74 -16.03
CA ALA A 22 -11.72 8.43 -15.79
C ALA A 22 -12.65 7.66 -14.82
N VAL A 23 -12.09 7.08 -13.76
CA VAL A 23 -12.84 6.25 -12.81
C VAL A 23 -13.74 7.10 -11.94
N SER A 24 -15.05 6.81 -11.98
CA SER A 24 -16.06 7.35 -11.08
C SER A 24 -16.73 6.21 -10.32
N HIS A 25 -17.10 6.48 -9.06
CA HIS A 25 -17.78 5.51 -8.21
C HIS A 25 -18.73 6.18 -7.23
N ALA A 26 -19.89 5.57 -7.01
CA ALA A 26 -20.87 5.98 -6.03
C ALA A 26 -21.41 4.75 -5.30
N PHE A 27 -21.67 4.87 -4.00
CA PHE A 27 -22.37 3.86 -3.24
C PHE A 27 -23.89 4.14 -3.29
N ASP A 28 -24.69 3.08 -3.33
CA ASP A 28 -26.13 3.19 -3.07
C ASP A 28 -26.38 3.08 -1.56
N ILE A 29 -26.92 4.14 -0.98
CA ILE A 29 -27.35 4.16 0.41
C ILE A 29 -28.88 4.31 0.45
N ARG A 30 -29.58 3.19 0.59
CA ARG A 30 -31.04 3.15 0.67
C ARG A 30 -31.75 3.83 -0.52
N GLY A 31 -31.25 3.55 -1.74
CA GLY A 31 -31.80 4.12 -2.97
C GLY A 31 -31.30 5.52 -3.29
N THR A 32 -30.38 6.07 -2.51
CA THR A 32 -29.74 7.36 -2.79
C THR A 32 -28.28 7.15 -3.18
N ALA A 33 -27.89 7.61 -4.39
CA ALA A 33 -26.51 7.54 -4.82
C ALA A 33 -25.64 8.52 -4.02
N LEU A 34 -24.58 8.01 -3.41
CA LEU A 34 -23.54 8.79 -2.73
C LEU A 34 -22.28 8.81 -3.60
N PRO A 35 -22.04 9.85 -4.40
CA PRO A 35 -20.81 9.95 -5.20
C PRO A 35 -19.57 10.03 -4.30
N VAL A 36 -18.56 9.22 -4.62
CA VAL A 36 -17.31 9.12 -3.83
C VAL A 36 -16.10 9.48 -4.67
N LEU A 37 -16.03 9.04 -5.93
CA LEU A 37 -14.95 9.35 -6.86
C LEU A 37 -15.53 9.98 -8.12
N ASP A 38 -14.87 11.02 -8.63
CA ASP A 38 -15.23 11.71 -9.87
C ASP A 38 -14.04 11.72 -10.84
N ARG A 39 -14.14 10.91 -11.90
CA ARG A 39 -13.23 10.84 -13.06
C ARG A 39 -11.75 10.81 -12.70
N ILE A 40 -11.38 10.03 -11.70
CA ILE A 40 -9.96 9.83 -11.32
C ILE A 40 -9.22 9.23 -12.51
N SER A 41 -8.14 9.89 -12.94
CA SER A 41 -7.21 9.37 -13.95
C SER A 41 -5.79 9.43 -13.41
N LEU A 42 -5.12 8.27 -13.35
CA LEU A 42 -3.78 8.12 -12.80
C LEU A 42 -3.05 7.00 -13.52
N ASP A 43 -1.83 7.26 -13.95
CA ASP A 43 -0.91 6.25 -14.49
C ASP A 43 0.27 6.11 -13.55
N VAL A 44 0.59 4.86 -13.17
CA VAL A 44 1.74 4.50 -12.36
C VAL A 44 2.61 3.54 -13.15
N ALA A 45 3.84 3.97 -13.44
CA ALA A 45 4.81 3.15 -14.16
C ALA A 45 5.20 1.89 -13.33
N PRO A 46 5.63 0.79 -13.99
CA PRO A 46 6.18 -0.35 -13.28
C PRO A 46 7.29 0.05 -12.31
N GLY A 47 7.20 -0.41 -11.08
CA GLY A 47 8.15 -0.08 -10.02
C GLY A 47 8.00 1.32 -9.42
N GLY A 48 7.00 2.10 -9.84
CA GLY A 48 6.74 3.43 -9.27
C GLY A 48 6.14 3.35 -7.86
N PHE A 49 6.46 4.33 -7.04
CA PHE A 49 5.87 4.51 -5.70
C PHE A 49 5.06 5.80 -5.68
N VAL A 50 3.74 5.67 -5.61
CA VAL A 50 2.80 6.81 -5.58
C VAL A 50 2.07 6.84 -4.25
N ALA A 51 1.99 8.02 -3.63
CA ALA A 51 1.16 8.26 -2.46
C ALA A 51 -0.11 9.03 -2.81
N LEU A 52 -1.22 8.65 -2.21
CA LEU A 52 -2.51 9.35 -2.27
C LEU A 52 -2.76 10.07 -0.94
N LEU A 53 -2.84 11.37 -0.97
CA LEU A 53 -3.23 12.24 0.14
C LEU A 53 -4.62 12.82 -0.10
N GLY A 54 -5.34 13.13 0.96
CA GLY A 54 -6.64 13.80 0.89
C GLY A 54 -7.40 13.72 2.19
N PRO A 55 -8.50 14.47 2.35
CA PRO A 55 -9.31 14.47 3.55
C PRO A 55 -9.83 13.09 3.95
N SER A 56 -10.11 12.89 5.23
CA SER A 56 -10.72 11.65 5.70
C SER A 56 -12.09 11.43 5.05
N GLY A 57 -12.35 10.20 4.60
CA GLY A 57 -13.63 9.85 3.96
C GLY A 57 -13.79 10.35 2.52
N CYS A 58 -12.78 10.95 1.87
CA CYS A 58 -12.91 11.41 0.49
C CYS A 58 -12.99 10.28 -0.55
N GLY A 59 -12.55 9.04 -0.23
CA GLY A 59 -12.64 7.90 -1.14
C GLY A 59 -11.31 7.21 -1.45
N LYS A 60 -10.21 7.52 -0.75
CA LYS A 60 -8.89 6.90 -0.96
C LYS A 60 -8.92 5.38 -0.83
N SER A 61 -9.49 4.86 0.26
CA SER A 61 -9.64 3.42 0.49
C SER A 61 -10.58 2.77 -0.53
N THR A 62 -11.60 3.50 -0.99
CA THR A 62 -12.48 3.04 -2.08
C THR A 62 -11.66 2.85 -3.35
N LEU A 63 -10.82 3.82 -3.73
CA LEU A 63 -9.97 3.70 -4.90
C LEU A 63 -9.03 2.48 -4.81
N LEU A 64 -8.42 2.23 -3.64
CA LEU A 64 -7.60 1.03 -3.45
C LEU A 64 -8.40 -0.28 -3.64
N ARG A 65 -9.64 -0.35 -3.13
CA ARG A 65 -10.51 -1.53 -3.31
C ARG A 65 -10.84 -1.77 -4.78
N LEU A 66 -11.14 -0.71 -5.54
CA LEU A 66 -11.37 -0.79 -6.97
C LEU A 66 -10.11 -1.30 -7.70
N VAL A 67 -8.92 -0.78 -7.38
CA VAL A 67 -7.64 -1.24 -7.95
C VAL A 67 -7.34 -2.69 -7.58
N ALA A 68 -7.65 -3.11 -6.35
CA ALA A 68 -7.51 -4.50 -5.91
C ALA A 68 -8.47 -5.46 -6.63
N GLY A 69 -9.54 -4.94 -7.26
CA GLY A 69 -10.59 -5.72 -7.90
C GLY A 69 -11.61 -6.29 -6.90
N LEU A 70 -11.70 -5.71 -5.70
CA LEU A 70 -12.68 -6.12 -4.69
C LEU A 70 -14.08 -5.58 -5.01
N GLU A 71 -14.15 -4.48 -5.74
CA GLU A 71 -15.37 -3.84 -6.20
C GLU A 71 -15.15 -3.36 -7.65
N PRO A 72 -16.15 -3.37 -8.53
CA PRO A 72 -16.04 -2.79 -9.85
C PRO A 72 -16.20 -1.25 -9.79
N PRO A 73 -15.52 -0.47 -10.65
CA PRO A 73 -15.79 0.95 -10.78
C PRO A 73 -17.19 1.19 -11.36
N GLY A 74 -17.85 2.27 -10.93
CA GLY A 74 -19.15 2.68 -11.47
C GLY A 74 -19.08 3.18 -12.92
N ALA A 75 -17.96 3.84 -13.27
CA ALA A 75 -17.63 4.26 -14.63
C ALA A 75 -16.11 4.33 -14.79
N GLY A 76 -15.64 4.38 -16.04
CA GLY A 76 -14.21 4.38 -16.36
C GLY A 76 -13.61 2.98 -16.36
N ARG A 77 -12.28 2.90 -16.30
CA ARG A 77 -11.55 1.65 -16.41
C ARG A 77 -10.31 1.63 -15.51
N ILE A 78 -10.02 0.48 -14.92
CA ILE A 78 -8.76 0.19 -14.25
C ILE A 78 -8.09 -0.97 -14.98
N ALA A 79 -6.81 -0.82 -15.27
CA ALA A 79 -6.02 -1.85 -15.93
C ALA A 79 -4.66 -2.01 -15.22
N VAL A 80 -4.19 -3.25 -15.15
CA VAL A 80 -2.85 -3.61 -14.68
C VAL A 80 -2.13 -4.37 -15.76
N ASP A 81 -0.96 -3.90 -16.17
CA ASP A 81 -0.19 -4.41 -17.33
C ASP A 81 -1.06 -4.51 -18.61
N GLY A 82 -1.91 -3.48 -18.84
CA GLY A 82 -2.83 -3.40 -19.98
C GLY A 82 -4.09 -4.28 -19.88
N ARG A 83 -4.18 -5.15 -18.87
CA ARG A 83 -5.35 -6.03 -18.66
C ARG A 83 -6.33 -5.36 -17.71
N ARG A 84 -7.62 -5.35 -18.10
CA ARG A 84 -8.68 -4.80 -17.25
C ARG A 84 -8.75 -5.57 -15.92
N VAL A 85 -8.94 -4.83 -14.82
CA VAL A 85 -9.20 -5.40 -13.51
C VAL A 85 -10.67 -5.82 -13.44
N GLU A 86 -10.91 -7.12 -13.39
CA GLU A 86 -12.26 -7.71 -13.32
C GLU A 86 -12.54 -8.40 -11.98
N GLY A 87 -11.49 -8.61 -11.17
CA GLY A 87 -11.59 -9.25 -9.86
C GLY A 87 -10.24 -9.25 -9.14
N PRO A 88 -10.19 -9.83 -7.93
CA PRO A 88 -8.94 -10.00 -7.18
C PRO A 88 -7.92 -10.87 -7.92
N ASP A 89 -6.64 -10.56 -7.74
CA ASP A 89 -5.55 -11.30 -8.38
C ASP A 89 -4.35 -11.39 -7.43
N PRO A 90 -3.66 -12.55 -7.31
CA PRO A 90 -2.53 -12.73 -6.41
C PRO A 90 -1.33 -11.80 -6.67
N SER A 91 -1.22 -11.19 -7.84
CA SER A 91 -0.17 -10.21 -8.17
C SER A 91 -0.42 -8.85 -7.54
N ARG A 92 -1.66 -8.58 -7.08
CA ARG A 92 -2.11 -7.32 -6.46
C ARG A 92 -2.55 -7.58 -5.03
N LEU A 93 -1.81 -7.07 -4.07
CA LEU A 93 -2.13 -7.29 -2.66
C LEU A 93 -2.49 -5.97 -1.98
N LEU A 94 -3.58 -6.00 -1.22
CA LEU A 94 -4.06 -4.89 -0.41
C LEU A 94 -3.80 -5.17 1.08
N VAL A 95 -3.06 -4.27 1.71
CA VAL A 95 -2.94 -4.17 3.17
C VAL A 95 -3.96 -3.15 3.64
N PHE A 96 -4.95 -3.60 4.39
CA PHE A 96 -6.03 -2.77 4.93
C PHE A 96 -5.57 -1.95 6.13
N GLN A 97 -6.26 -0.87 6.41
CA GLN A 97 -6.09 -0.05 7.60
C GLN A 97 -6.30 -0.87 8.89
N ASP A 98 -7.28 -1.78 8.90
CA ASP A 98 -7.40 -2.81 9.92
C ASP A 98 -6.63 -4.06 9.49
N PRO A 99 -5.84 -4.68 10.38
CA PRO A 99 -4.96 -5.80 10.04
C PRO A 99 -5.66 -7.01 9.44
N THR A 100 -6.95 -7.21 9.74
CA THR A 100 -7.78 -8.31 9.22
C THR A 100 -7.09 -9.69 9.29
N LEU A 101 -6.37 -9.94 10.40
CA LEU A 101 -5.76 -11.23 10.64
C LEU A 101 -6.83 -12.27 10.98
N TYR A 102 -6.63 -13.51 10.54
CA TYR A 102 -7.50 -14.63 10.91
C TYR A 102 -7.29 -14.99 12.38
N PRO A 103 -8.29 -14.80 13.27
CA PRO A 103 -8.11 -14.94 14.71
C PRO A 103 -7.83 -16.36 15.17
N TRP A 104 -8.17 -17.37 14.36
CA TRP A 104 -7.93 -18.79 14.61
C TRP A 104 -6.58 -19.31 14.09
N ARG A 105 -5.76 -18.45 13.50
CA ARG A 105 -4.40 -18.76 13.04
C ARG A 105 -3.37 -18.00 13.87
N THR A 106 -2.23 -18.62 14.12
CA THR A 106 -1.07 -17.91 14.69
C THR A 106 -0.56 -16.85 13.72
N VAL A 107 0.36 -16.00 14.17
CA VAL A 107 0.99 -14.96 13.34
C VAL A 107 1.65 -15.61 12.12
N GLN A 108 2.50 -16.63 12.30
CA GLN A 108 3.10 -17.34 11.17
C GLN A 108 2.06 -18.01 10.29
N GLY A 109 0.99 -18.55 10.86
CA GLY A 109 -0.13 -19.15 10.12
C GLY A 109 -0.86 -18.15 9.23
N ASN A 110 -1.02 -16.89 9.69
CA ASN A 110 -1.54 -15.78 8.90
C ASN A 110 -0.60 -15.42 7.75
N VAL A 111 0.70 -15.27 8.03
CA VAL A 111 1.71 -14.92 7.01
C VAL A 111 1.82 -16.03 5.96
N ARG A 112 1.81 -17.29 6.37
CA ARG A 112 1.94 -18.46 5.49
C ARG A 112 0.77 -18.65 4.52
N LEU A 113 -0.41 -18.09 4.80
CA LEU A 113 -1.65 -18.38 4.08
C LEU A 113 -1.54 -18.16 2.56
N GLY A 114 -0.96 -17.05 2.13
CA GLY A 114 -0.82 -16.76 0.70
C GLY A 114 0.10 -17.75 -0.02
N LEU A 115 1.17 -18.20 0.66
CA LEU A 115 2.06 -19.22 0.12
C LEU A 115 1.37 -20.60 0.03
N GLU A 116 0.49 -20.91 1.00
CA GLU A 116 -0.34 -22.13 0.97
C GLU A 116 -1.28 -22.12 -0.23
N ALA A 117 -1.99 -21.01 -0.46
CA ALA A 117 -2.91 -20.84 -1.57
C ALA A 117 -2.23 -20.94 -2.95
N ARG A 118 -0.97 -20.52 -3.04
CA ARG A 118 -0.14 -20.60 -4.25
C ARG A 118 0.55 -21.95 -4.45
N GLY A 119 0.36 -22.92 -3.55
CA GLY A 119 0.95 -24.25 -3.66
C GLY A 119 2.47 -24.31 -3.41
N VAL A 120 3.06 -23.28 -2.80
CA VAL A 120 4.51 -23.28 -2.48
C VAL A 120 4.85 -24.48 -1.59
N ALA A 121 5.96 -25.17 -1.83
CA ALA A 121 6.37 -26.34 -1.07
C ALA A 121 6.60 -26.05 0.42
N LYS A 122 6.28 -27.00 1.31
CA LYS A 122 6.35 -26.78 2.76
C LYS A 122 7.72 -26.27 3.27
N PRO A 123 8.86 -26.83 2.83
CA PRO A 123 10.18 -26.36 3.29
C PRO A 123 10.42 -24.89 2.94
N ASP A 124 10.07 -24.49 1.71
CA ASP A 124 10.27 -23.12 1.22
C ASP A 124 9.37 -22.11 1.93
N ARG A 125 8.15 -22.54 2.34
CA ARG A 125 7.24 -21.69 3.12
C ARG A 125 7.83 -21.29 4.46
N ALA A 126 8.46 -22.22 5.17
CA ALA A 126 9.01 -21.96 6.51
C ALA A 126 10.07 -20.85 6.45
N ALA A 127 11.04 -20.97 5.55
CA ALA A 127 12.10 -19.99 5.38
C ALA A 127 11.55 -18.59 4.97
N LYS A 128 10.59 -18.56 4.03
CA LYS A 128 9.96 -17.30 3.57
C LYS A 128 9.16 -16.62 4.69
N VAL A 129 8.40 -17.37 5.47
CA VAL A 129 7.62 -16.85 6.61
C VAL A 129 8.54 -16.30 7.69
N GLU A 130 9.59 -17.04 8.08
CA GLU A 130 10.57 -16.60 9.07
C GLU A 130 11.22 -15.28 8.64
N ALA A 131 11.65 -15.21 7.39
CA ALA A 131 12.27 -14.00 6.85
C ALA A 131 11.29 -12.82 6.79
N ALA A 132 10.00 -13.03 6.44
CA ALA A 132 8.98 -11.99 6.46
C ALA A 132 8.68 -11.50 7.88
N LEU A 133 8.65 -12.39 8.87
CA LEU A 133 8.46 -12.00 10.28
C LEU A 133 9.64 -11.22 10.82
N ARG A 134 10.86 -11.61 10.50
CA ARG A 134 12.08 -10.88 10.87
C ARG A 134 12.10 -9.48 10.27
N LEU A 135 11.68 -9.34 9.02
CA LEU A 135 11.59 -8.06 8.32
C LEU A 135 10.74 -7.03 9.07
N VAL A 136 9.64 -7.47 9.66
CA VAL A 136 8.72 -6.60 10.42
C VAL A 136 8.98 -6.63 11.93
N GLY A 137 10.07 -7.25 12.39
CA GLY A 137 10.44 -7.36 13.81
C GLY A 137 9.43 -8.16 14.64
N LEU A 138 8.96 -9.30 14.11
CA LEU A 138 8.02 -10.21 14.76
C LEU A 138 8.54 -11.65 14.84
N ASP A 139 9.84 -11.87 14.71
CA ASP A 139 10.48 -13.19 14.74
C ASP A 139 10.21 -13.95 16.05
N GLY A 140 10.16 -13.26 17.20
CA GLY A 140 9.79 -13.84 18.50
C GLY A 140 8.30 -14.09 18.70
N PHE A 141 7.43 -13.73 17.75
CA PHE A 141 5.97 -13.77 17.88
C PHE A 141 5.27 -14.69 16.88
N ALA A 142 6.01 -15.64 16.29
CA ALA A 142 5.50 -16.53 15.24
C ALA A 142 4.28 -17.37 15.70
N GLU A 143 4.34 -17.90 16.93
CA GLU A 143 3.36 -18.84 17.47
C GLU A 143 2.19 -18.21 18.21
N VAL A 144 2.20 -16.87 18.43
CA VAL A 144 1.10 -16.18 19.13
C VAL A 144 -0.10 -15.96 18.21
N PHE A 145 -1.27 -15.78 18.80
CA PHE A 145 -2.51 -15.51 18.08
C PHE A 145 -2.77 -13.98 17.99
N PRO A 146 -3.56 -13.52 17.01
CA PRO A 146 -3.85 -12.10 16.80
C PRO A 146 -4.37 -11.36 18.03
N HIS A 147 -5.18 -11.99 18.89
CA HIS A 147 -5.70 -11.39 20.12
C HIS A 147 -4.63 -11.12 21.20
N GLN A 148 -3.43 -11.68 21.04
CA GLN A 148 -2.29 -11.48 21.95
C GLN A 148 -1.35 -10.38 21.47
N LEU A 149 -1.63 -9.77 20.30
CA LEU A 149 -0.81 -8.72 19.70
C LEU A 149 -1.32 -7.33 20.08
N SER A 150 -0.40 -6.36 20.19
CA SER A 150 -0.79 -4.96 20.13
C SER A 150 -1.29 -4.60 18.73
N GLY A 151 -2.05 -3.50 18.59
CA GLY A 151 -2.53 -3.03 17.29
C GLY A 151 -1.40 -2.82 16.27
N GLY A 152 -0.26 -2.27 16.71
CA GLY A 152 0.93 -2.10 15.86
C GLY A 152 1.58 -3.42 15.45
N MET A 153 1.64 -4.41 16.35
CA MET A 153 2.14 -5.76 16.01
C MET A 153 1.22 -6.45 15.00
N ALA A 154 -0.10 -6.33 15.17
CA ALA A 154 -1.05 -6.89 14.24
C ALA A 154 -0.93 -6.25 12.83
N GLN A 155 -0.68 -4.93 12.75
CA GLN A 155 -0.44 -4.24 11.50
C GLN A 155 0.85 -4.71 10.82
N ARG A 156 1.93 -4.88 11.58
CA ARG A 156 3.18 -5.45 11.08
C ARG A 156 3.00 -6.88 10.56
N ALA A 157 2.22 -7.70 11.24
CA ALA A 157 1.90 -9.07 10.79
C ALA A 157 1.08 -9.06 9.48
N ALA A 158 0.13 -8.14 9.31
CA ALA A 158 -0.62 -7.97 8.07
C ALA A 158 0.29 -7.54 6.90
N LEU A 159 1.26 -6.66 7.15
CA LEU A 159 2.26 -6.27 6.16
C LEU A 159 3.16 -7.46 5.78
N ALA A 160 3.65 -8.25 6.76
CA ALA A 160 4.42 -9.46 6.49
C ALA A 160 3.63 -10.47 5.64
N ARG A 161 2.32 -10.64 5.93
CA ARG A 161 1.41 -11.49 5.14
C ARG A 161 1.30 -11.05 3.68
N ALA A 162 1.35 -9.76 3.41
CA ALA A 162 1.38 -9.26 2.04
C ALA A 162 2.76 -9.47 1.39
N LEU A 163 3.83 -9.02 2.03
CA LEU A 163 5.18 -9.01 1.48
C LEU A 163 5.73 -10.42 1.20
N VAL A 164 5.40 -11.43 2.01
CA VAL A 164 5.84 -12.82 1.81
C VAL A 164 5.43 -13.39 0.43
N ASN A 165 4.40 -12.82 -0.18
CA ASN A 165 3.89 -13.25 -1.49
C ASN A 165 4.61 -12.60 -2.68
N ALA A 166 5.58 -11.70 -2.43
CA ALA A 166 6.29 -10.95 -3.47
C ALA A 166 5.32 -10.35 -4.52
N PRO A 167 4.43 -9.42 -4.11
CA PRO A 167 3.44 -8.84 -5.02
C PRO A 167 4.11 -7.99 -6.10
N ARG A 168 3.51 -7.91 -7.29
CA ARG A 168 3.94 -6.97 -8.33
C ARG A 168 3.32 -5.58 -8.14
N LEU A 169 2.13 -5.51 -7.52
CA LEU A 169 1.45 -4.28 -7.13
C LEU A 169 1.03 -4.38 -5.66
N LEU A 170 1.58 -3.51 -4.83
CA LEU A 170 1.28 -3.41 -3.41
C LEU A 170 0.41 -2.18 -3.14
N LEU A 171 -0.76 -2.41 -2.57
CA LEU A 171 -1.72 -1.40 -2.20
C LEU A 171 -1.71 -1.28 -0.67
N LEU A 172 -1.46 -0.09 -0.15
CA LEU A 172 -1.30 0.17 1.27
C LEU A 172 -2.32 1.20 1.73
N ASP A 173 -3.26 0.79 2.59
CA ASP A 173 -4.28 1.67 3.16
C ASP A 173 -3.93 2.04 4.60
N GLU A 174 -3.33 3.21 4.80
CA GLU A 174 -2.84 3.72 6.09
C GLU A 174 -2.04 2.68 6.92
N PRO A 175 -1.04 2.01 6.33
CA PRO A 175 -0.42 0.82 6.92
C PRO A 175 0.35 1.11 8.21
N LEU A 176 0.72 2.37 8.47
CA LEU A 176 1.56 2.78 9.58
C LEU A 176 0.83 3.66 10.62
N GLY A 177 -0.45 3.93 10.41
CA GLY A 177 -1.22 4.87 11.25
C GLY A 177 -1.37 4.45 12.72
N LYS A 178 -1.33 3.16 13.02
CA LYS A 178 -1.47 2.61 14.39
C LYS A 178 -0.14 2.35 15.11
N LEU A 179 0.99 2.74 14.51
CA LEU A 179 2.33 2.52 15.07
C LEU A 179 2.80 3.71 15.91
N ASP A 180 3.58 3.42 16.96
CA ASP A 180 4.37 4.43 17.65
C ASP A 180 5.44 5.03 16.73
N ALA A 181 5.98 6.19 17.08
CA ALA A 181 6.87 6.97 16.22
C ALA A 181 8.13 6.21 15.81
N LEU A 182 8.81 5.51 16.74
CA LEU A 182 10.05 4.81 16.45
C LEU A 182 9.82 3.58 15.58
N THR A 183 8.79 2.80 15.88
CA THR A 183 8.39 1.63 15.07
C THR A 183 7.98 2.07 13.66
N ARG A 184 7.25 3.19 13.54
CA ARG A 184 6.87 3.77 12.24
C ARG A 184 8.09 4.12 11.40
N LEU A 185 9.07 4.83 11.98
CA LEU A 185 10.30 5.19 11.28
C LEU A 185 11.09 3.96 10.81
N ALA A 186 11.26 2.97 11.67
CA ALA A 186 11.95 1.73 11.32
C ALA A 186 11.25 1.00 10.17
N LEU A 187 9.90 0.92 10.20
CA LEU A 187 9.14 0.23 9.18
C LEU A 187 9.08 1.01 7.85
N GLN A 188 9.04 2.35 7.89
CA GLN A 188 9.20 3.20 6.70
C GLN A 188 10.52 2.91 5.99
N ALA A 189 11.63 2.90 6.76
CA ALA A 189 12.95 2.61 6.20
C ALA A 189 13.01 1.20 5.57
N GLU A 190 12.38 0.22 6.20
CA GLU A 190 12.37 -1.16 5.72
C GLU A 190 11.49 -1.34 4.46
N ILE A 191 10.32 -0.70 4.41
CA ILE A 191 9.46 -0.67 3.20
C ILE A 191 10.22 -0.02 2.04
N LEU A 192 10.87 1.10 2.29
CA LEU A 192 11.66 1.81 1.28
C LEU A 192 12.82 0.96 0.77
N ARG A 193 13.57 0.31 1.67
CA ARG A 193 14.68 -0.59 1.30
C ARG A 193 14.19 -1.73 0.41
N LEU A 194 13.09 -2.39 0.80
CA LEU A 194 12.49 -3.47 0.03
C LEU A 194 12.03 -3.00 -1.35
N TRP A 195 11.37 -1.85 -1.40
CA TRP A 195 10.93 -1.28 -2.66
C TRP A 195 12.11 -0.95 -3.58
N GLN A 196 13.20 -0.39 -3.04
CA GLN A 196 14.42 -0.10 -3.81
C GLN A 196 15.07 -1.38 -4.37
N GLU A 197 15.05 -2.47 -3.59
CA GLU A 197 15.64 -3.75 -3.99
C GLU A 197 14.78 -4.51 -5.02
N THR A 198 13.46 -4.41 -4.90
CA THR A 198 12.53 -5.27 -5.66
C THR A 198 11.73 -4.56 -6.71
N ARG A 199 11.57 -3.24 -6.57
CA ARG A 199 10.84 -2.39 -7.51
C ARG A 199 9.41 -2.87 -7.80
N PHE A 200 8.70 -3.42 -6.81
CA PHE A 200 7.25 -3.59 -6.92
C PHE A 200 6.56 -2.23 -7.03
N THR A 201 5.49 -2.15 -7.79
CA THR A 201 4.69 -0.93 -7.88
C THR A 201 3.92 -0.72 -6.59
N THR A 202 3.86 0.50 -6.07
CA THR A 202 3.18 0.81 -4.81
C THR A 202 2.19 1.95 -4.97
N LEU A 203 0.99 1.76 -4.46
CA LEU A 203 0.01 2.82 -4.23
C LEU A 203 -0.28 2.90 -2.73
N LEU A 204 0.21 3.96 -2.09
CA LEU A 204 0.08 4.21 -0.65
C LEU A 204 -1.01 5.23 -0.39
N VAL A 205 -1.98 4.90 0.42
CA VAL A 205 -2.91 5.87 1.04
C VAL A 205 -2.38 6.22 2.42
N THR A 206 -2.24 7.50 2.68
CA THR A 206 -1.88 8.03 3.99
C THR A 206 -2.53 9.40 4.20
N HIS A 207 -2.66 9.82 5.46
CA HIS A 207 -3.01 11.19 5.83
C HIS A 207 -1.77 11.97 6.31
N ASP A 208 -0.62 11.31 6.43
CA ASP A 208 0.64 11.91 6.86
C ASP A 208 1.43 12.40 5.63
N VAL A 209 1.55 13.72 5.50
CA VAL A 209 2.25 14.37 4.38
C VAL A 209 3.74 14.03 4.39
N GLU A 210 4.36 13.93 5.58
CA GLU A 210 5.78 13.59 5.69
C GLU A 210 6.04 12.15 5.26
N GLU A 211 5.16 11.21 5.65
CA GLU A 211 5.22 9.82 5.20
C GLU A 211 5.19 9.74 3.67
N ALA A 212 4.22 10.42 3.05
CA ALA A 212 4.08 10.46 1.60
C ALA A 212 5.35 10.99 0.90
N LEU A 213 5.92 12.09 1.42
CA LEU A 213 7.11 12.73 0.84
C LEU A 213 8.40 11.91 1.05
N VAL A 214 8.50 11.19 2.17
CA VAL A 214 9.68 10.35 2.46
C VAL A 214 9.68 9.09 1.59
N LEU A 215 8.51 8.48 1.36
CA LEU A 215 8.40 7.18 0.70
C LEU A 215 8.14 7.24 -0.80
N ALA A 216 7.30 8.17 -1.27
CA ALA A 216 6.79 8.13 -2.63
C ALA A 216 7.59 9.00 -3.62
N GLU A 217 7.69 8.55 -4.86
CA GLU A 217 8.25 9.33 -5.98
C GLU A 217 7.27 10.39 -6.51
N ARG A 218 5.95 10.18 -6.27
CA ARG A 218 4.87 11.12 -6.64
C ARG A 218 3.81 11.15 -5.55
N VAL A 219 3.29 12.34 -5.30
CA VAL A 219 2.21 12.56 -4.34
C VAL A 219 0.99 13.13 -5.07
N ILE A 220 -0.10 12.37 -5.03
CA ILE A 220 -1.40 12.76 -5.60
C ILE A 220 -2.25 13.31 -4.48
N VAL A 221 -2.71 14.54 -4.61
CA VAL A 221 -3.61 15.17 -3.65
C VAL A 221 -5.04 15.13 -4.18
N LEU A 222 -5.93 14.52 -3.42
CA LEU A 222 -7.36 14.41 -3.73
C LEU A 222 -8.17 15.51 -3.04
N SER A 223 -9.29 15.90 -3.68
CA SER A 223 -10.29 16.80 -3.11
C SER A 223 -11.16 16.12 -2.05
N ASP A 224 -12.05 16.91 -1.43
CA ASP A 224 -13.22 16.39 -0.74
C ASP A 224 -14.12 15.59 -1.68
N ARG A 225 -15.04 14.83 -1.09
CA ARG A 225 -15.99 13.98 -1.80
C ARG A 225 -17.03 14.76 -2.59
N PRO A 226 -17.32 14.39 -3.85
CA PRO A 226 -16.67 13.32 -4.62
C PRO A 226 -15.23 13.69 -4.98
N ALA A 227 -14.29 12.76 -4.70
CA ALA A 227 -12.89 13.05 -4.86
C ALA A 227 -12.49 13.16 -6.33
N ALA A 228 -11.75 14.21 -6.64
CA ALA A 228 -11.03 14.43 -7.88
C ALA A 228 -9.55 14.71 -7.57
N ILE A 229 -8.66 14.52 -8.53
CA ILE A 229 -7.25 14.89 -8.37
C ILE A 229 -7.12 16.41 -8.39
N ARG A 230 -6.59 16.99 -7.32
CA ARG A 230 -6.28 18.42 -7.21
C ARG A 230 -4.85 18.75 -7.62
N ALA A 231 -3.93 17.85 -7.32
CA ALA A 231 -2.52 18.01 -7.68
C ALA A 231 -1.85 16.65 -7.87
N ASP A 232 -0.85 16.65 -8.72
CA ASP A 232 0.08 15.55 -8.99
C ASP A 232 1.49 16.12 -8.89
N LEU A 233 2.19 15.80 -7.80
CA LEU A 233 3.44 16.44 -7.42
C LEU A 233 4.57 15.40 -7.47
N PRO A 234 5.56 15.56 -8.37
CA PRO A 234 6.76 14.74 -8.33
C PRO A 234 7.61 15.09 -7.10
N VAL A 235 8.29 14.10 -6.56
CA VAL A 235 9.25 14.25 -5.47
C VAL A 235 10.63 13.84 -6.00
N ASP A 236 11.27 14.77 -6.73
CA ASP A 236 12.54 14.55 -7.44
C ASP A 236 13.75 14.70 -6.50
N LEU A 237 13.71 13.96 -5.38
CA LEU A 237 14.79 13.94 -4.40
C LEU A 237 15.35 12.52 -4.27
N PRO A 238 16.69 12.38 -4.16
CA PRO A 238 17.32 11.06 -3.96
C PRO A 238 16.95 10.47 -2.59
N TYR A 239 17.03 9.16 -2.49
CA TYR A 239 16.93 8.45 -1.21
C TYR A 239 18.34 8.22 -0.60
N PRO A 240 18.47 8.20 0.74
CA PRO A 240 17.42 8.46 1.73
C PRO A 240 17.06 9.94 1.82
N ARG A 241 15.79 10.25 2.01
CA ARG A 241 15.29 11.62 2.16
C ARG A 241 15.27 12.03 3.62
N HIS A 242 15.73 13.22 3.90
CA HIS A 242 15.71 13.80 5.25
C HIS A 242 14.55 14.79 5.37
N ARG A 243 13.81 14.70 6.48
CA ARG A 243 12.61 15.54 6.71
C ARG A 243 12.89 17.04 6.76
N ASP A 244 14.13 17.38 7.09
CA ASP A 244 14.61 18.76 7.17
C ASP A 244 15.15 19.29 5.82
N ASP A 245 15.10 18.48 4.76
CA ASP A 245 15.51 18.91 3.44
C ASP A 245 14.64 20.11 3.01
N PRO A 246 15.25 21.24 2.59
CA PRO A 246 14.52 22.44 2.23
C PRO A 246 13.47 22.21 1.14
N GLU A 247 13.74 21.33 0.19
CA GLU A 247 12.79 21.00 -0.88
C GLU A 247 11.62 20.16 -0.35
N LEU A 248 11.88 19.19 0.56
CA LEU A 248 10.80 18.46 1.24
C LEU A 248 9.93 19.39 2.08
N VAL A 249 10.54 20.34 2.79
CA VAL A 249 9.81 21.35 3.57
C VAL A 249 8.95 22.23 2.65
N ARG A 250 9.47 22.62 1.48
CA ARG A 250 8.72 23.38 0.47
C ARG A 250 7.52 22.58 -0.06
N LEU A 251 7.74 21.33 -0.46
CA LEU A 251 6.69 20.43 -0.95
C LEU A 251 5.62 20.18 0.13
N ARG A 252 6.03 19.96 1.37
CA ARG A 252 5.11 19.82 2.51
C ARG A 252 4.20 21.03 2.65
N ARG A 253 4.74 22.24 2.62
CA ARG A 253 3.94 23.49 2.67
C ARG A 253 2.98 23.59 1.49
N THR A 254 3.42 23.27 0.29
CA THR A 254 2.56 23.25 -0.89
C THR A 254 1.39 22.29 -0.72
N ILE A 255 1.64 21.07 -0.27
CA ILE A 255 0.59 20.06 -0.06
C ILE A 255 -0.39 20.48 1.04
N LEU A 256 0.11 20.99 2.17
CA LEU A 256 -0.73 21.50 3.26
C LEU A 256 -1.62 22.65 2.79
N GLY A 257 -1.08 23.58 1.98
CA GLY A 257 -1.85 24.65 1.37
C GLY A 257 -2.96 24.13 0.43
N ILE A 258 -2.70 23.12 -0.39
CA ILE A 258 -3.71 22.48 -1.26
C ILE A 258 -4.80 21.80 -0.43
N LEU A 259 -4.44 21.20 0.70
CA LEU A 259 -5.36 20.54 1.64
C LEU A 259 -6.13 21.54 2.53
N GLY A 260 -5.83 22.84 2.46
CA GLY A 260 -6.47 23.87 3.28
C GLY A 260 -6.09 23.79 4.77
N GLN A 261 -4.95 23.19 5.09
CA GLN A 261 -4.45 23.09 6.46
C GLN A 261 -3.50 24.27 6.78
N PRO A 262 -3.50 24.77 8.02
CA PRO A 262 -2.56 25.83 8.43
C PRO A 262 -1.11 25.35 8.27
N ILE A 263 -0.26 26.24 7.75
CA ILE A 263 1.16 26.00 7.45
C ILE A 263 2.00 26.24 8.72
#